data_13308725637bf537a89522fe37f1d1aa
#
_entry.id   13308725637bf537a89522fe37f1d1aa
#
_cell.length_a   1.000
_cell.length_b   1.000
_cell.length_c   1.000
_cell.angle_alpha   90.00
_cell.angle_beta   90.00
_cell.angle_gamma   90.00
#
_symmetry.space_group_name_H-M   'P 1'
#
loop_
_entity.id
_entity.type
_entity.pdbx_description
1 polymer ?
#
loop_
_entity_poly.entity_id
_entity_poly.type
_entity_poly.pdbx_seq_one_letter_code
_entity_poly.pdbx_strand_id
1 'polypeptide(L)'
;MGSRGDAIVEADWCVGELIKTLETEGLLENTLIIFSSDNGPVLNDGYYDDAVEKLGGHTPAGPLRGGKYSLFEAGTRVPFMTYWKGKIEPAVSDAIVSHLDLFSSLSALVDSKTRVPDSQDFLDVIMGKSQQGREELVLEATSKTALRKGDWAMIPPYKGPAKQMQLNIELGNSKEFQLYNLKEDIGQQNNLADSEPEKLQEMIKTFESLRGIESQKIEQLELK
;
A
#
# COMPACT_ATOMS: atom_id res chain seq x y z
N MET A 1 -9.35 -10.40 20.05
CA MET A 1 -8.39 -10.50 18.94
C MET A 1 -7.19 -11.41 19.24
N GLY A 2 -7.12 -11.99 20.45
CA GLY A 2 -6.04 -12.91 20.85
C GLY A 2 -4.65 -12.31 20.70
N SER A 3 -3.66 -13.16 20.45
CA SER A 3 -2.24 -12.77 20.33
C SER A 3 -2.00 -11.64 19.30
N ARG A 4 -2.79 -11.63 18.22
CA ARG A 4 -2.72 -10.53 17.24
C ARG A 4 -3.13 -9.19 17.84
N GLY A 5 -4.20 -9.19 18.65
CA GLY A 5 -4.65 -7.97 19.34
C GLY A 5 -3.64 -7.48 20.36
N ASP A 6 -3.04 -8.41 21.10
CA ASP A 6 -2.01 -8.11 22.08
C ASP A 6 -0.78 -7.48 21.40
N ALA A 7 -0.34 -8.04 20.25
CA ALA A 7 0.77 -7.49 19.47
C ALA A 7 0.49 -6.08 18.91
N ILE A 8 -0.75 -5.79 18.50
CA ILE A 8 -1.14 -4.44 18.06
C ILE A 8 -1.08 -3.45 19.23
N VAL A 9 -1.59 -3.84 20.40
CA VAL A 9 -1.53 -2.99 21.62
C VAL A 9 -0.08 -2.78 22.06
N GLU A 10 0.77 -3.81 21.98
CA GLU A 10 2.19 -3.69 22.29
C GLU A 10 2.91 -2.74 21.32
N ALA A 11 2.62 -2.85 20.02
CA ALA A 11 3.17 -1.92 19.02
C ALA A 11 2.75 -0.46 19.30
N ASP A 12 1.48 -0.22 19.64
CA ASP A 12 0.97 1.10 20.02
C ASP A 12 1.68 1.63 21.28
N TRP A 13 1.83 0.77 22.29
CA TRP A 13 2.58 1.12 23.51
C TRP A 13 4.06 1.46 23.21
N CYS A 14 4.74 0.70 22.35
CA CYS A 14 6.12 0.98 21.94
C CYS A 14 6.25 2.36 21.28
N VAL A 15 5.31 2.72 20.39
CA VAL A 15 5.28 4.07 19.79
C VAL A 15 5.09 5.13 20.86
N GLY A 16 4.20 4.91 21.83
CA GLY A 16 3.99 5.81 22.96
C GLY A 16 5.25 6.03 23.79
N GLU A 17 5.99 4.97 24.11
CA GLU A 17 7.25 5.07 24.88
C GLU A 17 8.36 5.78 24.10
N LEU A 18 8.43 5.58 22.76
CA LEU A 18 9.36 6.33 21.90
C LEU A 18 9.05 7.84 21.92
N ILE A 19 7.77 8.22 21.75
CA ILE A 19 7.34 9.62 21.78
C ILE A 19 7.67 10.25 23.13
N LYS A 20 7.36 9.57 24.24
CA LYS A 20 7.65 10.02 25.60
C LYS A 20 9.15 10.20 25.85
N THR A 21 9.98 9.30 25.32
CA THR A 21 11.43 9.41 25.41
C THR A 21 11.92 10.64 24.66
N LEU A 22 11.48 10.84 23.41
CA LEU A 22 11.82 12.02 22.61
C LEU A 22 11.39 13.33 23.30
N GLU A 23 10.24 13.34 23.97
CA GLU A 23 9.76 14.49 24.72
C GLU A 23 10.63 14.76 25.96
N THR A 24 10.97 13.72 26.72
CA THR A 24 11.81 13.82 27.93
C THR A 24 13.22 14.33 27.60
N GLU A 25 13.77 13.87 26.46
CA GLU A 25 15.09 14.29 26.00
C GLU A 25 15.08 15.63 25.24
N GLY A 26 13.91 16.28 25.09
CA GLY A 26 13.77 17.56 24.37
C GLY A 26 13.99 17.47 22.86
N LEU A 27 13.84 16.28 22.28
CA LEU A 27 14.08 16.02 20.85
C LEU A 27 12.81 16.04 20.00
N LEU A 28 11.62 15.93 20.61
CA LEU A 28 10.37 15.70 19.89
C LEU A 28 10.05 16.81 18.89
N GLU A 29 10.36 18.08 19.19
CA GLU A 29 10.12 19.22 18.28
C GLU A 29 11.05 19.23 17.06
N ASN A 30 12.14 18.46 17.10
CA ASN A 30 13.08 18.33 15.98
C ASN A 30 13.12 16.91 15.41
N THR A 31 12.07 16.11 15.61
CA THR A 31 11.97 14.74 15.11
C THR A 31 10.72 14.57 14.27
N LEU A 32 10.89 14.17 12.99
CA LEU A 32 9.83 13.66 12.16
C LEU A 32 9.65 12.18 12.46
N ILE A 33 8.45 11.79 12.90
CA ILE A 33 8.06 10.40 13.14
C ILE A 33 7.22 9.93 11.96
N ILE A 34 7.59 8.80 11.37
CA ILE A 34 6.82 8.13 10.31
C ILE A 34 6.48 6.73 10.80
N PHE A 35 5.19 6.41 10.85
CA PHE A 35 4.70 5.07 11.17
C PHE A 35 4.04 4.47 9.93
N SER A 36 4.44 3.24 9.58
CA SER A 36 3.91 2.52 8.45
C SER A 36 4.01 1.01 8.64
N SER A 37 3.58 0.25 7.63
CA SER A 37 3.73 -1.20 7.53
C SER A 37 4.39 -1.56 6.21
N ASP A 38 5.04 -2.70 6.13
CA ASP A 38 5.73 -3.21 4.93
C ASP A 38 4.77 -3.78 3.88
N ASN A 39 3.68 -4.41 4.33
CA ASN A 39 2.64 -5.00 3.47
C ASN A 39 1.29 -5.06 4.20
N GLY A 40 0.28 -5.46 3.45
CA GLY A 40 -1.06 -5.67 3.99
C GLY A 40 -1.16 -6.83 4.99
N PRO A 41 -2.30 -6.97 5.66
CA PRO A 41 -2.47 -7.94 6.74
C PRO A 41 -2.40 -9.40 6.25
N VAL A 42 -1.92 -10.27 7.14
CA VAL A 42 -1.93 -11.71 6.98
C VAL A 42 -2.19 -12.39 8.32
N LEU A 43 -2.81 -13.56 8.30
CA LEU A 43 -3.04 -14.42 9.46
C LEU A 43 -2.38 -15.77 9.18
N ASN A 44 -1.75 -16.39 10.21
CA ASN A 44 -1.10 -17.71 10.13
C ASN A 44 0.01 -17.79 9.07
N ASP A 45 0.81 -16.74 8.89
CA ASP A 45 1.87 -16.68 7.88
C ASP A 45 3.14 -17.45 8.33
N GLY A 46 3.13 -18.75 8.13
CA GLY A 46 4.26 -19.63 8.41
C GLY A 46 4.30 -20.25 9.81
N TYR A 47 3.40 -19.86 10.70
CA TYR A 47 3.25 -20.45 12.04
C TYR A 47 1.80 -20.37 12.51
N TYR A 48 1.45 -21.20 13.44
CA TYR A 48 0.11 -21.28 14.00
C TYR A 48 0.09 -20.58 15.37
N ASP A 49 -0.68 -19.48 15.46
CA ASP A 49 -0.79 -18.63 16.64
C ASP A 49 -2.25 -18.36 17.05
N ASP A 50 -3.18 -19.16 16.53
CA ASP A 50 -4.63 -18.98 16.69
C ASP A 50 -5.17 -17.62 16.17
N ALA A 51 -4.43 -16.95 15.28
CA ALA A 51 -4.81 -15.61 14.80
C ALA A 51 -6.15 -15.60 14.06
N VAL A 52 -6.49 -16.68 13.36
CA VAL A 52 -7.79 -16.84 12.69
C VAL A 52 -8.89 -17.16 13.71
N GLU A 53 -8.66 -18.12 14.61
CA GLU A 53 -9.64 -18.63 15.56
C GLU A 53 -10.02 -17.57 16.61
N LYS A 54 -9.05 -16.75 17.01
CA LYS A 54 -9.22 -15.70 18.02
C LYS A 54 -9.48 -14.32 17.45
N LEU A 55 -9.67 -14.22 16.12
CA LEU A 55 -9.88 -12.93 15.43
C LEU A 55 -11.13 -12.18 15.94
N GLY A 56 -12.19 -12.93 16.31
CA GLY A 56 -13.48 -12.35 16.71
C GLY A 56 -14.13 -11.58 15.58
N GLY A 57 -14.65 -10.41 15.88
CA GLY A 57 -15.26 -9.52 14.89
C GLY A 57 -14.28 -8.57 14.18
N HIS A 58 -12.97 -8.72 14.38
CA HIS A 58 -11.98 -7.85 13.75
C HIS A 58 -11.80 -8.20 12.27
N THR A 59 -11.74 -7.16 11.41
CA THR A 59 -11.48 -7.27 9.98
C THR A 59 -10.12 -6.63 9.67
N PRO A 60 -9.02 -7.41 9.58
CA PRO A 60 -7.66 -6.87 9.49
C PRO A 60 -7.41 -5.90 8.33
N ALA A 61 -8.07 -6.13 7.20
CA ALA A 61 -7.99 -5.29 6.00
C ALA A 61 -9.10 -4.20 5.97
N GLY A 62 -9.98 -4.14 6.97
CA GLY A 62 -11.16 -3.27 6.91
C GLY A 62 -12.03 -3.57 5.69
N PRO A 63 -12.41 -2.57 4.88
CA PRO A 63 -13.20 -2.75 3.68
C PRO A 63 -12.38 -3.22 2.46
N LEU A 64 -11.05 -3.27 2.54
CA LEU A 64 -10.17 -3.57 1.43
C LEU A 64 -10.14 -5.06 1.13
N ARG A 65 -10.05 -5.44 -0.14
CA ARG A 65 -9.93 -6.82 -0.60
C ARG A 65 -8.49 -7.29 -0.61
N GLY A 66 -8.27 -8.58 -0.30
CA GLY A 66 -6.96 -9.21 -0.32
C GLY A 66 -6.24 -9.14 1.02
N GLY A 67 -4.93 -9.00 0.97
CA GLY A 67 -4.00 -8.98 2.10
C GLY A 67 -2.57 -9.15 1.59
N LYS A 68 -1.63 -9.49 2.45
CA LYS A 68 -0.24 -9.81 2.03
C LYS A 68 -0.24 -10.75 0.82
N TYR A 69 0.63 -10.54 -0.15
CA TYR A 69 0.75 -11.25 -1.43
C TYR A 69 -0.31 -10.92 -2.49
N SER A 70 -1.30 -10.07 -2.19
CA SER A 70 -2.39 -9.74 -3.09
C SER A 70 -2.09 -8.53 -3.98
N LEU A 71 -2.59 -8.56 -5.22
CA LEU A 71 -2.63 -7.41 -6.12
C LEU A 71 -3.82 -6.48 -5.86
N PHE A 72 -4.76 -6.90 -5.00
CA PHE A 72 -5.85 -6.04 -4.53
C PHE A 72 -5.34 -5.03 -3.50
N GLU A 73 -6.11 -3.98 -3.25
CA GLU A 73 -5.72 -2.84 -2.39
C GLU A 73 -5.17 -3.26 -1.02
N ALA A 74 -5.77 -4.26 -0.36
CA ALA A 74 -5.30 -4.69 0.94
C ALA A 74 -3.88 -5.31 0.94
N GLY A 75 -3.31 -5.63 -0.22
CA GLY A 75 -1.94 -6.14 -0.30
C GLY A 75 -0.88 -5.08 -0.10
N THR A 76 -1.15 -3.86 -0.54
CA THR A 76 -0.16 -2.78 -0.64
C THR A 76 -0.62 -1.45 -0.04
N ARG A 77 -1.93 -1.25 0.18
CA ARG A 77 -2.46 -0.06 0.85
C ARG A 77 -2.35 -0.23 2.36
N VAL A 78 -1.22 0.20 2.90
CA VAL A 78 -0.86 0.07 4.30
C VAL A 78 -1.13 1.35 5.08
N PRO A 79 -1.26 1.29 6.43
CA PRO A 79 -1.24 2.49 7.24
C PRO A 79 0.00 3.33 6.97
N PHE A 80 -0.17 4.64 6.84
CA PHE A 80 0.93 5.60 6.72
C PHE A 80 0.58 6.86 7.49
N MET A 81 1.34 7.15 8.52
CA MET A 81 1.11 8.28 9.41
C MET A 81 2.40 9.06 9.60
N THR A 82 2.29 10.38 9.59
CA THR A 82 3.41 11.27 9.87
C THR A 82 3.07 12.19 11.03
N TYR A 83 4.04 12.42 11.88
CA TYR A 83 3.91 13.32 13.02
C TYR A 83 5.19 14.14 13.22
N TRP A 84 5.04 15.44 13.36
CA TRP A 84 6.11 16.33 13.77
C TRP A 84 5.52 17.44 14.64
N LYS A 85 5.87 17.43 15.93
CA LYS A 85 5.32 18.37 16.91
C LYS A 85 5.52 19.82 16.47
N GLY A 86 4.41 20.56 16.37
CA GLY A 86 4.40 21.97 15.96
C GLY A 86 4.71 22.26 14.50
N LYS A 87 4.83 21.23 13.63
CA LYS A 87 5.10 21.39 12.20
C LYS A 87 4.09 20.70 11.30
N ILE A 88 3.45 19.64 11.76
CA ILE A 88 2.38 18.93 11.03
C ILE A 88 1.10 19.07 11.83
N GLU A 89 0.07 19.66 11.22
CA GLU A 89 -1.26 19.75 11.79
C GLU A 89 -2.03 18.44 11.56
N PRO A 90 -2.91 18.02 12.50
CA PRO A 90 -3.73 16.82 12.32
C PRO A 90 -4.62 16.93 11.08
N ALA A 91 -4.48 15.98 10.15
CA ALA A 91 -5.24 15.92 8.92
C ALA A 91 -5.35 14.48 8.40
N VAL A 92 -6.23 14.25 7.43
CA VAL A 92 -6.31 13.03 6.63
C VAL A 92 -6.04 13.41 5.18
N SER A 93 -5.26 12.59 4.48
CA SER A 93 -4.93 12.79 3.07
C SER A 93 -5.28 11.56 2.24
N ASP A 94 -5.90 11.80 1.08
CA ASP A 94 -6.16 10.77 0.06
C ASP A 94 -5.06 10.73 -1.02
N ALA A 95 -3.99 11.49 -0.84
CA ALA A 95 -2.87 11.52 -1.78
C ALA A 95 -2.19 10.15 -1.88
N ILE A 96 -1.95 9.69 -3.10
CA ILE A 96 -1.19 8.46 -3.34
C ILE A 96 0.29 8.74 -3.10
N VAL A 97 0.89 8.06 -2.13
CA VAL A 97 2.32 8.08 -1.86
C VAL A 97 2.84 6.66 -1.74
N SER A 98 4.11 6.45 -2.03
CA SER A 98 4.79 5.16 -1.90
C SER A 98 5.96 5.27 -0.95
N HIS A 99 6.34 4.18 -0.29
CA HIS A 99 7.60 4.12 0.47
C HIS A 99 8.82 4.49 -0.39
N LEU A 100 8.77 4.24 -1.71
CA LEU A 100 9.80 4.70 -2.65
C LEU A 100 10.02 6.20 -2.59
N ASP A 101 8.97 6.98 -2.30
CA ASP A 101 9.00 8.44 -2.29
C ASP A 101 9.69 9.02 -1.05
N LEU A 102 9.83 8.21 0.00
CA LEU A 102 10.50 8.65 1.22
C LEU A 102 11.94 9.08 0.95
N PHE A 103 12.65 8.40 0.06
CA PHE A 103 14.03 8.76 -0.24
C PHE A 103 14.15 10.19 -0.81
N SER A 104 13.41 10.51 -1.87
CA SER A 104 13.46 11.84 -2.48
C SER A 104 12.87 12.92 -1.58
N SER A 105 11.78 12.63 -0.87
CA SER A 105 11.13 13.57 0.03
C SER A 105 12.01 13.90 1.25
N LEU A 106 12.63 12.89 1.86
CA LEU A 106 13.56 13.13 2.98
C LEU A 106 14.88 13.76 2.51
N SER A 107 15.33 13.45 1.27
CA SER A 107 16.45 14.17 0.66
C SER A 107 16.15 15.67 0.50
N ALA A 108 14.93 16.00 0.06
CA ALA A 108 14.49 17.40 -0.02
C ALA A 108 14.43 18.06 1.35
N LEU A 109 13.99 17.36 2.39
CA LEU A 109 13.94 17.87 3.76
C LEU A 109 15.31 18.31 4.29
N VAL A 110 16.38 17.65 3.84
CA VAL A 110 17.77 17.95 4.26
C VAL A 110 18.58 18.64 3.18
N ASP A 111 17.93 19.28 2.20
CA ASP A 111 18.56 19.99 1.10
C ASP A 111 19.55 19.15 0.26
N SER A 112 19.38 17.82 0.25
CA SER A 112 20.18 16.92 -0.58
C SER A 112 19.71 16.95 -2.05
N LYS A 113 20.66 16.94 -2.98
CA LYS A 113 20.41 16.87 -4.43
C LYS A 113 20.40 15.44 -4.99
N THR A 114 20.55 14.44 -4.12
CA THR A 114 20.56 13.04 -4.54
C THR A 114 19.22 12.66 -5.17
N ARG A 115 19.27 11.96 -6.29
CA ARG A 115 18.11 11.43 -6.99
C ARG A 115 18.28 9.93 -7.18
N VAL A 116 17.19 9.18 -7.04
CA VAL A 116 17.13 7.75 -7.33
C VAL A 116 15.97 7.49 -8.29
N PRO A 117 16.10 6.48 -9.16
CA PRO A 117 14.99 6.07 -10.01
C PRO A 117 13.73 5.78 -9.19
N ASP A 118 12.57 6.01 -9.78
CA ASP A 118 11.24 5.70 -9.25
C ASP A 118 10.82 6.42 -7.96
N SER A 119 11.71 7.18 -7.31
CA SER A 119 11.40 8.00 -6.15
C SER A 119 11.06 9.43 -6.56
N GLN A 120 9.90 9.91 -6.15
CA GLN A 120 9.44 11.29 -6.37
C GLN A 120 9.44 12.07 -5.06
N ASP A 121 9.55 13.38 -5.15
CA ASP A 121 9.50 14.26 -3.98
C ASP A 121 8.04 14.63 -3.67
N PHE A 122 7.56 14.14 -2.55
CA PHE A 122 6.26 14.47 -1.98
C PHE A 122 6.40 14.98 -0.54
N LEU A 123 7.49 15.71 -0.25
CA LEU A 123 7.70 16.27 1.08
C LEU A 123 6.51 17.08 1.58
N ASP A 124 5.90 17.88 0.72
CA ASP A 124 4.74 18.69 1.10
C ASP A 124 3.51 17.84 1.44
N VAL A 125 3.34 16.67 0.82
CA VAL A 125 2.29 15.71 1.20
C VAL A 125 2.59 15.10 2.57
N ILE A 126 3.83 14.65 2.78
CA ILE A 126 4.30 14.06 4.05
C ILE A 126 4.17 15.07 5.19
N MET A 127 4.38 16.36 4.90
CA MET A 127 4.25 17.46 5.86
C MET A 127 2.83 17.99 6.02
N GLY A 128 1.83 17.38 5.37
CA GLY A 128 0.42 17.80 5.43
C GLY A 128 0.09 19.11 4.72
N LYS A 129 0.99 19.62 3.87
CA LYS A 129 0.86 20.91 3.15
C LYS A 129 0.21 20.77 1.77
N SER A 130 0.14 19.57 1.23
CA SER A 130 -0.40 19.27 -0.09
C SER A 130 -1.25 18.00 -0.05
N GLN A 131 -2.22 17.93 -0.99
CA GLN A 131 -3.01 16.73 -1.26
C GLN A 131 -2.63 16.11 -2.62
N GLN A 132 -1.60 16.63 -3.28
CA GLN A 132 -1.16 16.17 -4.60
C GLN A 132 -0.04 15.15 -4.48
N GLY A 133 -0.42 13.87 -4.50
CA GLY A 133 0.50 12.73 -4.54
C GLY A 133 0.78 12.26 -5.96
N ARG A 134 1.13 11.00 -6.12
CA ARG A 134 1.34 10.36 -7.43
C ARG A 134 0.04 10.32 -8.23
N GLU A 135 0.14 10.57 -9.52
CA GLU A 135 -0.97 10.35 -10.45
C GLU A 135 -1.15 8.85 -10.71
N GLU A 136 -0.04 8.14 -10.85
CA GLU A 136 0.00 6.71 -11.09
C GLU A 136 1.10 6.01 -10.29
N LEU A 137 0.84 4.75 -9.94
CA LEU A 137 1.76 3.89 -9.20
C LEU A 137 1.61 2.44 -9.68
N VAL A 138 2.73 1.84 -10.10
CA VAL A 138 2.82 0.41 -10.34
C VAL A 138 3.08 -0.27 -8.99
N LEU A 139 2.18 -1.17 -8.63
CA LEU A 139 2.24 -1.97 -7.40
C LEU A 139 2.74 -3.36 -7.73
N GLU A 140 3.49 -3.98 -6.83
CA GLU A 140 4.00 -5.34 -6.99
C GLU A 140 3.57 -6.24 -5.84
N ALA A 141 3.16 -7.47 -6.17
CA ALA A 141 2.92 -8.53 -5.22
C ALA A 141 3.33 -9.88 -5.85
N THR A 142 4.24 -10.60 -5.22
CA THR A 142 4.71 -11.92 -5.68
C THR A 142 5.14 -11.95 -7.15
N SER A 143 6.03 -11.04 -7.57
CA SER A 143 6.55 -10.87 -8.93
C SER A 143 5.49 -10.54 -10.00
N LYS A 144 4.31 -10.10 -9.61
CA LYS A 144 3.23 -9.61 -10.47
C LYS A 144 2.94 -8.16 -10.15
N THR A 145 2.40 -7.44 -11.12
CA THR A 145 2.19 -6.00 -10.96
C THR A 145 0.77 -5.60 -11.31
N ALA A 146 0.32 -4.53 -10.68
CA ALA A 146 -0.94 -3.86 -10.93
C ALA A 146 -0.70 -2.37 -11.11
N LEU A 147 -1.65 -1.65 -11.69
CA LEU A 147 -1.61 -0.21 -11.83
C LEU A 147 -2.69 0.44 -10.95
N ARG A 148 -2.29 1.42 -10.15
CA ARG A 148 -3.15 2.41 -9.55
C ARG A 148 -3.00 3.74 -10.28
N LYS A 149 -4.11 4.35 -10.70
CA LYS A 149 -4.13 5.69 -11.32
C LYS A 149 -5.36 6.46 -10.85
N GLY A 150 -5.14 7.49 -10.06
CA GLY A 150 -6.23 8.21 -9.41
C GLY A 150 -7.16 7.26 -8.63
N ASP A 151 -8.45 7.23 -8.94
CA ASP A 151 -9.44 6.33 -8.30
C ASP A 151 -9.50 4.93 -8.95
N TRP A 152 -8.72 4.67 -9.99
CA TRP A 152 -8.77 3.41 -10.73
C TRP A 152 -7.64 2.46 -10.37
N ALA A 153 -7.98 1.17 -10.26
CA ALA A 153 -7.03 0.08 -10.12
C ALA A 153 -7.22 -0.92 -11.26
N MET A 154 -6.12 -1.33 -11.90
CA MET A 154 -6.12 -2.32 -12.97
C MET A 154 -5.14 -3.43 -12.64
N ILE A 155 -5.59 -4.68 -12.78
CA ILE A 155 -4.76 -5.88 -12.65
C ILE A 155 -4.73 -6.57 -14.01
N PRO A 156 -3.54 -6.72 -14.64
CA PRO A 156 -3.39 -7.49 -15.88
C PRO A 156 -3.73 -8.98 -15.71
N PRO A 157 -3.95 -9.72 -16.80
CA PRO A 157 -4.12 -11.17 -16.74
C PRO A 157 -2.87 -11.88 -16.21
N TYR A 158 -3.06 -12.74 -15.21
CA TYR A 158 -1.98 -13.56 -14.65
C TYR A 158 -2.39 -15.01 -14.48
N LYS A 159 -1.44 -15.91 -14.78
CA LYS A 159 -1.56 -17.34 -14.45
C LYS A 159 -1.35 -17.55 -12.94
N GLY A 160 -1.94 -18.60 -12.41
CA GLY A 160 -1.78 -19.01 -11.02
C GLY A 160 -3.12 -19.10 -10.28
N PRO A 161 -3.09 -19.52 -9.01
CA PRO A 161 -4.30 -19.64 -8.21
C PRO A 161 -4.87 -18.25 -7.94
N ALA A 162 -6.21 -18.13 -8.00
CA ALA A 162 -6.90 -16.89 -7.63
C ALA A 162 -6.78 -16.58 -6.13
N LYS A 163 -6.52 -17.62 -5.33
CA LYS A 163 -6.50 -17.55 -3.87
C LYS A 163 -5.37 -18.40 -3.28
N GLN A 164 -4.67 -17.84 -2.31
CA GLN A 164 -3.76 -18.58 -1.43
C GLN A 164 -4.59 -19.27 -0.35
N MET A 165 -4.77 -20.58 -0.52
CA MET A 165 -5.73 -21.34 0.30
C MET A 165 -5.34 -21.43 1.77
N GLN A 166 -4.04 -21.56 2.08
CA GLN A 166 -3.55 -21.67 3.46
C GLN A 166 -3.80 -20.40 4.27
N LEU A 167 -3.65 -19.24 3.60
CA LEU A 167 -3.80 -17.93 4.22
C LEU A 167 -5.20 -17.35 4.04
N ASN A 168 -6.04 -18.02 3.24
CA ASN A 168 -7.38 -17.53 2.87
C ASN A 168 -7.37 -16.16 2.19
N ILE A 169 -6.33 -15.83 1.42
CA ILE A 169 -6.12 -14.53 0.77
C ILE A 169 -6.35 -14.64 -0.75
N GLU A 170 -7.17 -13.76 -1.30
CA GLU A 170 -7.33 -13.59 -2.75
C GLU A 170 -6.14 -12.85 -3.33
N LEU A 171 -5.52 -13.42 -4.37
CA LEU A 171 -4.25 -12.93 -4.92
C LEU A 171 -4.42 -11.92 -6.08
N GLY A 172 -5.61 -11.84 -6.66
CA GLY A 172 -5.85 -11.01 -7.84
C GLY A 172 -5.49 -11.69 -9.16
N ASN A 173 -5.10 -12.97 -9.19
CA ASN A 173 -4.84 -13.69 -10.43
C ASN A 173 -6.15 -14.00 -11.15
N SER A 174 -6.22 -13.65 -12.44
CA SER A 174 -7.30 -13.93 -13.36
C SER A 174 -6.76 -14.13 -14.77
N LYS A 175 -7.50 -14.81 -15.64
CA LYS A 175 -7.20 -14.91 -17.06
C LYS A 175 -7.59 -13.65 -17.85
N GLU A 176 -8.44 -12.84 -17.25
CA GLU A 176 -8.96 -11.61 -17.83
C GLU A 176 -8.42 -10.39 -17.08
N PHE A 177 -8.41 -9.24 -17.75
CA PHE A 177 -8.14 -7.97 -17.09
C PHE A 177 -9.18 -7.70 -15.99
N GLN A 178 -8.72 -7.06 -14.94
CA GLN A 178 -9.59 -6.57 -13.89
C GLN A 178 -9.42 -5.06 -13.76
N LEU A 179 -10.55 -4.36 -13.70
CA LEU A 179 -10.61 -2.90 -13.58
C LEU A 179 -11.61 -2.52 -12.49
N TYR A 180 -11.20 -1.66 -11.57
CA TYR A 180 -12.02 -1.25 -10.44
C TYR A 180 -11.99 0.26 -10.26
N ASN A 181 -13.14 0.85 -9.94
CA ASN A 181 -13.23 2.23 -9.48
C ASN A 181 -13.29 2.23 -7.94
N LEU A 182 -12.19 2.55 -7.29
CA LEU A 182 -12.06 2.45 -5.83
C LEU A 182 -12.83 3.51 -5.07
N LYS A 183 -13.27 4.57 -5.74
CA LYS A 183 -14.16 5.57 -5.14
C LYS A 183 -15.57 5.01 -4.92
N GLU A 184 -16.04 4.18 -5.85
CA GLU A 184 -17.37 3.57 -5.82
C GLU A 184 -17.35 2.17 -5.19
N ASP A 185 -16.21 1.46 -5.34
CA ASP A 185 -16.03 0.07 -4.94
C ASP A 185 -14.63 -0.14 -4.33
N ILE A 186 -14.45 0.37 -3.11
CA ILE A 186 -13.18 0.23 -2.36
C ILE A 186 -12.81 -1.23 -2.10
N GLY A 187 -13.80 -2.12 -2.07
CA GLY A 187 -13.66 -3.57 -1.87
C GLY A 187 -13.37 -4.35 -3.14
N GLN A 188 -13.29 -3.69 -4.31
CA GLN A 188 -12.96 -4.31 -5.60
C GLN A 188 -13.81 -5.56 -5.90
N GLN A 189 -15.13 -5.46 -5.71
CA GLN A 189 -16.08 -6.56 -5.92
C GLN A 189 -16.60 -6.61 -7.35
N ASN A 190 -16.64 -5.46 -8.04
CA ASN A 190 -17.25 -5.32 -9.36
C ASN A 190 -16.17 -5.05 -10.42
N ASN A 191 -15.80 -6.07 -11.19
CA ASN A 191 -14.88 -5.89 -12.31
C ASN A 191 -15.57 -5.12 -13.45
N LEU A 192 -15.05 -3.94 -13.77
CA LEU A 192 -15.58 -3.03 -14.79
C LEU A 192 -14.87 -3.18 -16.15
N ALA A 193 -13.98 -4.15 -16.34
CA ALA A 193 -13.17 -4.29 -17.55
C ALA A 193 -14.02 -4.38 -18.84
N ASP A 194 -15.15 -5.07 -18.78
CA ASP A 194 -16.04 -5.22 -19.94
C ASP A 194 -16.98 -4.03 -20.13
N SER A 195 -17.38 -3.36 -19.05
CA SER A 195 -18.32 -2.23 -19.09
C SER A 195 -17.64 -0.89 -19.33
N GLU A 196 -16.33 -0.78 -19.05
CA GLU A 196 -15.52 0.43 -19.17
C GLU A 196 -14.29 0.22 -20.10
N PRO A 197 -14.51 -0.19 -21.38
CA PRO A 197 -13.42 -0.57 -22.27
C PRO A 197 -12.47 0.58 -22.60
N GLU A 198 -12.98 1.81 -22.68
CA GLU A 198 -12.13 3.00 -22.96
C GLU A 198 -11.20 3.28 -21.77
N LYS A 199 -11.72 3.19 -20.54
CA LYS A 199 -10.93 3.36 -19.33
C LYS A 199 -9.90 2.23 -19.20
N LEU A 200 -10.27 1.00 -19.50
CA LEU A 200 -9.34 -0.13 -19.51
C LEU A 200 -8.19 0.12 -20.50
N GLN A 201 -8.47 0.58 -21.70
CA GLN A 201 -7.42 0.89 -22.69
C GLN A 201 -6.50 2.04 -22.26
N GLU A 202 -7.03 3.07 -21.59
CA GLU A 202 -6.23 4.13 -20.99
C GLU A 202 -5.27 3.55 -19.94
N MET A 203 -5.79 2.70 -19.04
CA MET A 203 -4.99 2.08 -17.97
C MET A 203 -3.91 1.15 -18.53
N ILE A 204 -4.22 0.36 -19.56
CA ILE A 204 -3.25 -0.51 -20.23
C ILE A 204 -2.12 0.33 -20.83
N LYS A 205 -2.43 1.37 -21.59
CA LYS A 205 -1.43 2.26 -22.20
C LYS A 205 -0.53 2.92 -21.14
N THR A 206 -1.12 3.40 -20.04
CA THR A 206 -0.36 3.96 -18.93
C THR A 206 0.60 2.92 -18.34
N PHE A 207 0.09 1.72 -18.07
CA PHE A 207 0.87 0.62 -17.49
C PHE A 207 2.05 0.21 -18.39
N GLU A 208 1.80 0.05 -19.69
CA GLU A 208 2.83 -0.27 -20.68
C GLU A 208 3.90 0.83 -20.80
N SER A 209 3.48 2.09 -20.76
CA SER A 209 4.39 3.23 -20.78
C SER A 209 5.31 3.26 -19.57
N LEU A 210 4.78 2.99 -18.37
CA LEU A 210 5.55 2.98 -17.13
C LEU A 210 6.51 1.78 -17.06
N ARG A 211 6.09 0.62 -17.54
CA ARG A 211 6.88 -0.61 -17.51
C ARG A 211 7.84 -0.77 -18.68
N GLY A 212 7.61 -0.08 -19.80
CA GLY A 212 8.36 -0.25 -21.04
C GLY A 212 8.13 -1.60 -21.74
N ILE A 213 7.08 -2.36 -21.36
CA ILE A 213 6.69 -3.66 -21.94
C ILE A 213 5.18 -3.74 -22.05
N GLU A 214 4.67 -4.48 -23.05
CA GLU A 214 3.25 -4.72 -23.19
C GLU A 214 2.72 -5.57 -22.01
N SER A 215 1.62 -5.17 -21.41
CA SER A 215 1.04 -5.81 -20.22
C SER A 215 0.75 -7.31 -20.41
N GLN A 216 0.43 -7.75 -21.64
CA GLN A 216 0.15 -9.15 -21.98
C GLN A 216 1.42 -10.01 -22.10
N LYS A 217 2.60 -9.41 -22.18
CA LYS A 217 3.89 -10.07 -22.35
C LYS A 217 4.77 -10.05 -21.11
N ILE A 218 4.21 -9.70 -19.97
CA ILE A 218 4.95 -9.65 -18.71
C ILE A 218 5.36 -11.08 -18.33
N GLU A 219 6.66 -11.36 -18.39
CA GLU A 219 7.21 -12.61 -17.88
C GLU A 219 7.23 -12.58 -16.35
N GLN A 220 6.76 -13.65 -15.74
CA GLN A 220 6.92 -13.83 -14.30
C GLN A 220 8.37 -14.22 -14.03
N LEU A 221 9.02 -13.42 -13.19
CA LEU A 221 10.30 -13.86 -12.60
C LEU A 221 9.99 -14.97 -11.59
N GLU A 222 10.42 -16.19 -11.91
CA GLU A 222 10.44 -17.25 -10.91
C GLU A 222 11.61 -16.99 -9.96
N LEU A 223 11.30 -16.73 -8.71
CA LEU A 223 12.29 -16.72 -7.65
C LEU A 223 12.83 -18.16 -7.50
N LYS A 224 14.09 -18.35 -7.82
CA LYS A 224 14.80 -19.62 -7.60
C LYS A 224 15.25 -19.72 -6.15
#